data_c8d5f19b1ee4fdf33c99d0b93ee5ea7a
#
_entry.id   c8d5f19b1ee4fdf33c99d0b93ee5ea7a
#
_cell.length_a   1.000
_cell.length_b   1.000
_cell.length_c   1.000
_cell.angle_alpha   90.00
_cell.angle_beta   90.00
_cell.angle_gamma   90.00
#
_symmetry.space_group_name_H-M   'P 1'
#
loop_
_entity.id
_entity.type
_entity.pdbx_description
1 polymer ?
#
loop_
_entity_poly.entity_id
_entity_poly.type
_entity_poly.pdbx_seq_one_letter_code
_entity_poly.pdbx_strand_id
1 'polypeptide(L)'
;MTAPQREFDIVLYGATGFVGKLTAQYLAQHGGPARIALAGRSMDKLAAVRDSLGAAGQGWGLIQADASSQQSLDAMAERTRVVVTTVGPYLKYGLPLVAACAAAGTDYADLTGESLFIRQSIDLFHKQAADTGARIVHSCGFDSIPSDLTVYALYKA
;
A
#
# COMPACT_ATOMS: atom_id res chain seq x y z
N MET A 1 -21.02 8.04 -12.84
CA MET A 1 -21.06 7.96 -11.36
C MET A 1 -19.71 8.50 -10.88
N THR A 2 -19.69 9.57 -10.09
CA THR A 2 -18.45 10.07 -9.46
C THR A 2 -17.94 9.02 -8.48
N ALA A 3 -16.66 8.65 -8.58
CA ALA A 3 -16.04 7.74 -7.62
C ALA A 3 -16.25 8.30 -6.19
N PRO A 4 -16.50 7.44 -5.18
CA PRO A 4 -16.69 7.91 -3.82
C PRO A 4 -15.46 8.71 -3.37
N GLN A 5 -15.73 9.85 -2.71
CA GLN A 5 -14.64 10.69 -2.20
C GLN A 5 -13.95 9.95 -1.06
N ARG A 6 -12.74 9.47 -1.30
CA ARG A 6 -11.92 8.79 -0.29
C ARG A 6 -11.31 9.81 0.68
N GLU A 7 -11.16 9.41 1.94
CA GLU A 7 -10.56 10.26 2.99
C GLU A 7 -9.09 10.54 2.71
N PHE A 8 -8.35 9.52 2.24
CA PHE A 8 -6.93 9.59 1.92
C PHE A 8 -6.65 9.28 0.46
N ASP A 9 -5.59 9.86 -0.05
CA ASP A 9 -5.07 9.52 -1.37
C ASP A 9 -4.12 8.32 -1.28
N ILE A 10 -3.31 8.26 -0.21
CA ILE A 10 -2.34 7.17 0.03
C ILE A 10 -2.44 6.71 1.49
N VAL A 11 -2.51 5.41 1.71
CA VAL A 11 -2.27 4.77 3.00
C VAL A 11 -1.00 3.94 2.92
N LEU A 12 -0.01 4.24 3.78
CA LEU A 12 1.20 3.45 3.95
C LEU A 12 0.99 2.42 5.07
N TYR A 13 0.76 1.17 4.70
CA TYR A 13 0.57 0.07 5.64
C TYR A 13 1.90 -0.61 5.98
N GLY A 14 2.17 -0.78 7.28
CA GLY A 14 3.46 -1.24 7.78
C GLY A 14 4.45 -0.10 8.06
N ALA A 15 3.96 1.12 8.24
CA ALA A 15 4.74 2.34 8.41
C ALA A 15 5.74 2.29 9.59
N THR A 16 5.53 1.42 10.58
CA THR A 16 6.42 1.28 11.75
C THR A 16 7.63 0.38 11.51
N GLY A 17 7.64 -0.38 10.40
CA GLY A 17 8.77 -1.22 9.98
C GLY A 17 9.93 -0.39 9.41
N PHE A 18 11.08 -1.07 9.18
CA PHE A 18 12.26 -0.39 8.63
C PHE A 18 11.97 0.27 7.27
N VAL A 19 11.49 -0.50 6.29
CA VAL A 19 11.16 0.03 4.96
C VAL A 19 10.01 1.02 5.03
N GLY A 20 8.99 0.75 5.87
CA GLY A 20 7.86 1.66 6.06
C GLY A 20 8.28 3.06 6.54
N LYS A 21 9.24 3.15 7.46
CA LYS A 21 9.79 4.44 7.91
C LYS A 21 10.52 5.19 6.80
N LEU A 22 11.34 4.49 6.00
CA LEU A 22 12.02 5.09 4.86
C LEU A 22 11.02 5.59 3.80
N THR A 23 9.98 4.80 3.53
CA THR A 23 8.90 5.20 2.63
C THR A 23 8.14 6.42 3.18
N ALA A 24 7.84 6.46 4.48
CA ALA A 24 7.20 7.61 5.11
C ALA A 24 8.07 8.88 4.97
N GLN A 25 9.39 8.77 5.20
CA GLN A 25 10.32 9.88 5.02
C GLN A 25 10.35 10.39 3.56
N TYR A 26 10.36 9.46 2.60
CA TYR A 26 10.31 9.82 1.18
C TYR A 26 9.00 10.53 0.82
N LEU A 27 7.87 10.01 1.27
CA LEU A 27 6.56 10.62 1.04
C LEU A 27 6.44 12.01 1.71
N ALA A 28 7.07 12.21 2.87
CA ALA A 28 7.11 13.51 3.53
C ALA A 28 7.85 14.58 2.71
N GLN A 29 8.81 14.16 1.90
CA GLN A 29 9.59 15.07 1.04
C GLN A 29 8.99 15.25 -0.36
N HIS A 30 8.29 14.23 -0.89
CA HIS A 30 7.89 14.17 -2.29
C HIS A 30 6.38 13.95 -2.50
N GLY A 31 5.61 13.68 -1.44
CA GLY A 31 4.16 13.40 -1.54
C GLY A 31 3.30 14.59 -1.95
N GLY A 32 3.85 15.79 -1.92
CA GLY A 32 3.14 17.01 -2.33
C GLY A 32 1.83 17.22 -1.55
N PRO A 33 0.73 17.58 -2.21
CA PRO A 33 -0.55 17.85 -1.56
C PRO A 33 -1.37 16.60 -1.22
N ALA A 34 -0.82 15.39 -1.40
CA ALA A 34 -1.54 14.15 -1.15
C ALA A 34 -1.94 14.01 0.32
N ARG A 35 -3.18 13.60 0.56
CA ARG A 35 -3.67 13.26 1.89
C ARG A 35 -3.19 11.87 2.25
N ILE A 36 -2.25 11.79 3.19
CA ILE A 36 -1.56 10.56 3.54
C ILE A 36 -2.00 10.08 4.92
N ALA A 37 -2.10 8.75 5.09
CA ALA A 37 -2.22 8.13 6.40
C ALA A 37 -1.17 7.03 6.58
N LEU A 38 -0.70 6.87 7.81
CA LEU A 38 0.13 5.76 8.24
C LEU A 38 -0.74 4.68 8.86
N ALA A 39 -0.52 3.43 8.49
CA ALA A 39 -1.32 2.32 9.00
C ALA A 39 -0.46 1.20 9.59
N GLY A 40 -1.00 0.52 10.61
CA GLY A 40 -0.35 -0.57 11.31
C GLY A 40 -1.04 -0.92 12.63
N ARG A 41 -0.47 -1.87 13.38
CA ARG A 41 -1.11 -2.44 14.58
C ARG A 41 -1.10 -1.53 15.81
N SER A 42 -0.08 -0.69 15.98
CA SER A 42 0.14 0.11 17.18
C SER A 42 0.01 1.59 16.87
N MET A 43 -1.04 2.22 17.37
CA MET A 43 -1.30 3.65 17.20
C MET A 43 -0.17 4.50 17.77
N ASP A 44 0.39 4.15 18.94
CA ASP A 44 1.50 4.89 19.56
C ASP A 44 2.76 4.88 18.70
N LYS A 45 3.09 3.72 18.09
CA LYS A 45 4.23 3.61 17.17
C LYS A 45 3.99 4.37 15.87
N LEU A 46 2.75 4.39 15.37
CA LEU A 46 2.39 5.17 14.18
C LEU A 46 2.50 6.68 14.49
N ALA A 47 2.01 7.12 15.64
CA ALA A 47 2.16 8.51 16.09
C ALA A 47 3.63 8.90 16.20
N ALA A 48 4.48 8.06 16.80
CA ALA A 48 5.91 8.32 16.90
C ALA A 48 6.59 8.43 15.51
N VAL A 49 6.20 7.61 14.52
CA VAL A 49 6.69 7.75 13.15
C VAL A 49 6.23 9.07 12.54
N ARG A 50 4.94 9.39 12.62
CA ARG A 50 4.39 10.64 12.09
C ARG A 50 5.12 11.85 12.70
N ASP A 51 5.28 11.87 14.02
CA ASP A 51 5.89 12.99 14.74
C ASP A 51 7.38 13.15 14.39
N SER A 52 8.07 12.03 14.06
CA SER A 52 9.46 12.05 13.59
C SER A 52 9.65 12.71 12.22
N LEU A 53 8.56 12.87 11.44
CA LEU A 53 8.58 13.56 10.14
C LEU A 53 8.48 15.09 10.28
N GLY A 54 8.33 15.60 11.49
CA GLY A 54 8.22 17.03 11.76
C GLY A 54 7.01 17.68 11.09
N ALA A 55 7.17 18.88 10.56
CA ALA A 55 6.09 19.63 9.91
C ALA A 55 5.42 18.89 8.74
N ALA A 56 6.19 18.09 7.99
CA ALA A 56 5.66 17.35 6.85
C ALA A 56 4.68 16.23 7.24
N GLY A 57 4.84 15.67 8.45
CA GLY A 57 3.92 14.66 8.99
C GLY A 57 2.67 15.24 9.64
N GLN A 58 2.65 16.56 9.90
CA GLN A 58 1.49 17.21 10.50
C GLN A 58 0.26 17.08 9.57
N GLY A 59 -0.84 16.62 10.17
CA GLY A 59 -2.08 16.38 9.41
C GLY A 59 -2.17 14.99 8.73
N TRP A 60 -1.12 14.16 8.81
CA TRP A 60 -1.24 12.78 8.34
C TRP A 60 -2.16 11.95 9.25
N GLY A 61 -3.05 11.18 8.64
CA GLY A 61 -3.94 10.29 9.35
C GLY A 61 -3.20 9.10 9.97
N LEU A 62 -3.80 8.52 11.00
CA LEU A 62 -3.35 7.25 11.59
C LEU A 62 -4.49 6.24 11.52
N ILE A 63 -4.22 5.02 11.05
CA ILE A 63 -5.20 3.96 10.91
C ILE A 63 -4.69 2.71 11.62
N GLN A 64 -5.46 2.21 12.57
CA GLN A 64 -5.16 0.90 13.14
C GLN A 64 -5.63 -0.19 12.18
N ALA A 65 -4.70 -1.06 11.75
CA ALA A 65 -4.98 -2.20 10.91
C ALA A 65 -4.06 -3.37 11.24
N ASP A 66 -4.62 -4.59 11.23
CA ASP A 66 -3.89 -5.82 11.50
C ASP A 66 -4.14 -6.83 10.38
N ALA A 67 -3.05 -7.44 9.86
CA ALA A 67 -3.11 -8.44 8.79
C ALA A 67 -3.92 -9.71 9.17
N SER A 68 -4.13 -9.95 10.46
CA SER A 68 -4.97 -11.04 10.96
C SER A 68 -6.45 -10.69 11.08
N SER A 69 -6.83 -9.43 10.85
CA SER A 69 -8.21 -8.94 10.94
C SER A 69 -8.70 -8.43 9.59
N GLN A 70 -9.44 -9.26 8.86
CA GLN A 70 -10.03 -8.88 7.57
C GLN A 70 -10.85 -7.59 7.71
N GLN A 71 -11.67 -7.48 8.74
CA GLN A 71 -12.50 -6.29 8.99
C GLN A 71 -11.66 -4.99 9.07
N SER A 72 -10.47 -5.04 9.71
CA SER A 72 -9.61 -3.87 9.80
C SER A 72 -8.96 -3.51 8.47
N LEU A 73 -8.64 -4.51 7.63
CA LEU A 73 -8.11 -4.31 6.29
C LEU A 73 -9.16 -3.73 5.34
N ASP A 74 -10.40 -4.25 5.40
CA ASP A 74 -11.53 -3.75 4.62
C ASP A 74 -11.81 -2.27 4.95
N ALA A 75 -11.93 -1.95 6.25
CA ALA A 75 -12.15 -0.59 6.72
C ALA A 75 -11.01 0.38 6.31
N MET A 76 -9.76 -0.10 6.27
CA MET A 76 -8.63 0.69 5.78
C MET A 76 -8.71 0.90 4.26
N ALA A 77 -8.98 -0.16 3.49
CA ALA A 77 -9.05 -0.09 2.03
C ALA A 77 -10.18 0.84 1.54
N GLU A 78 -11.33 0.84 2.21
CA GLU A 78 -12.45 1.72 1.89
C GLU A 78 -12.18 3.22 2.09
N ARG A 79 -11.17 3.60 2.87
CA ARG A 79 -10.86 5.00 3.21
C ARG A 79 -9.83 5.64 2.28
N THR A 80 -9.18 4.87 1.41
CA THR A 80 -8.08 5.38 0.60
C THR A 80 -8.22 5.06 -0.88
N ARG A 81 -7.53 5.81 -1.72
CA ARG A 81 -7.42 5.54 -3.16
C ARG A 81 -6.35 4.50 -3.45
N VAL A 82 -5.25 4.52 -2.68
CA VAL A 82 -4.12 3.62 -2.86
C VAL A 82 -3.64 3.11 -1.50
N VAL A 83 -3.42 1.80 -1.38
CA VAL A 83 -2.65 1.20 -0.28
C VAL A 83 -1.27 0.84 -0.79
N VAL A 84 -0.24 1.39 -0.14
CA VAL A 84 1.16 0.98 -0.30
C VAL A 84 1.53 0.13 0.91
N THR A 85 1.91 -1.13 0.70
CA THR A 85 2.21 -2.03 1.82
C THR A 85 3.66 -2.47 1.85
N THR A 86 4.24 -2.43 3.05
CA THR A 86 5.57 -2.98 3.37
C THR A 86 5.49 -4.14 4.37
N VAL A 87 4.30 -4.72 4.53
CA VAL A 87 4.04 -5.82 5.47
C VAL A 87 4.29 -7.16 4.81
N GLY A 88 5.45 -7.76 5.09
CA GLY A 88 5.81 -9.13 4.68
C GLY A 88 5.93 -10.08 5.89
N PRO A 89 6.13 -11.40 5.66
CA PRO A 89 6.09 -12.11 4.38
C PRO A 89 4.73 -12.07 3.69
N TYR A 90 4.73 -11.80 2.37
CA TYR A 90 3.48 -11.55 1.64
C TYR A 90 2.65 -12.82 1.42
N LEU A 91 3.29 -13.98 1.23
CA LEU A 91 2.59 -15.26 1.14
C LEU A 91 1.76 -15.56 2.39
N LYS A 92 2.21 -15.05 3.55
CA LYS A 92 1.53 -15.27 4.84
C LYS A 92 0.47 -14.21 5.14
N TYR A 93 0.73 -12.95 4.80
CA TYR A 93 -0.07 -11.81 5.27
C TYR A 93 -0.68 -10.97 4.14
N GLY A 94 -0.28 -11.19 2.88
CA GLY A 94 -0.63 -10.29 1.77
C GLY A 94 -2.03 -10.52 1.20
N LEU A 95 -2.44 -11.78 1.02
CA LEU A 95 -3.72 -12.10 0.34
C LEU A 95 -4.95 -11.43 0.95
N PRO A 96 -5.12 -11.35 2.29
CA PRO A 96 -6.26 -10.66 2.89
C PRO A 96 -6.33 -9.17 2.52
N LEU A 97 -5.19 -8.49 2.42
CA LEU A 97 -5.14 -7.09 2.02
C LEU A 97 -5.43 -6.91 0.52
N VAL A 98 -4.91 -7.79 -0.33
CA VAL A 98 -5.25 -7.78 -1.77
C VAL A 98 -6.76 -7.97 -1.95
N ALA A 99 -7.37 -8.92 -1.22
CA ALA A 99 -8.83 -9.13 -1.23
C ALA A 99 -9.60 -7.86 -0.87
N ALA A 100 -9.22 -7.18 0.23
CA ALA A 100 -9.82 -5.94 0.67
C ALA A 100 -9.72 -4.84 -0.39
N CYS A 101 -8.53 -4.65 -0.98
CA CYS A 101 -8.32 -3.65 -2.02
C CYS A 101 -9.12 -3.96 -3.30
N ALA A 102 -9.10 -5.23 -3.75
CA ALA A 102 -9.86 -5.67 -4.91
C ALA A 102 -11.37 -5.47 -4.72
N ALA A 103 -11.90 -5.74 -3.52
CA ALA A 103 -13.33 -5.55 -3.21
C ALA A 103 -13.72 -4.08 -3.14
N ALA A 104 -12.87 -3.24 -2.56
CA ALA A 104 -13.13 -1.81 -2.36
C ALA A 104 -12.91 -0.96 -3.62
N GLY A 105 -12.33 -1.50 -4.69
CA GLY A 105 -11.91 -0.70 -5.84
C GLY A 105 -10.72 0.23 -5.50
N THR A 106 -9.88 -0.21 -4.58
CA THR A 106 -8.71 0.53 -4.08
C THR A 106 -7.45 -0.01 -4.73
N ASP A 107 -6.60 0.88 -5.23
CA ASP A 107 -5.33 0.50 -5.81
C ASP A 107 -4.38 -0.07 -4.74
N TYR A 108 -3.55 -1.03 -5.12
CA TYR A 108 -2.61 -1.73 -4.24
C TYR A 108 -1.21 -1.72 -4.84
N ALA A 109 -0.20 -1.45 -4.02
CA ALA A 109 1.20 -1.60 -4.40
C ALA A 109 1.99 -2.24 -3.26
N ASP A 110 2.88 -3.17 -3.60
CA ASP A 110 3.80 -3.83 -2.67
C ASP A 110 5.24 -3.89 -3.20
N LEU A 111 6.14 -4.42 -2.40
CA LEU A 111 7.54 -4.65 -2.77
C LEU A 111 7.91 -6.14 -2.75
N THR A 112 6.94 -7.02 -3.00
CA THR A 112 7.15 -8.47 -2.92
C THR A 112 8.10 -8.99 -4.01
N GLY A 113 8.94 -9.97 -3.66
CA GLY A 113 9.64 -10.86 -4.59
C GLY A 113 9.08 -12.29 -4.57
N GLU A 114 7.94 -12.52 -3.90
CA GLU A 114 7.36 -13.84 -3.67
C GLU A 114 6.45 -14.26 -4.84
N SER A 115 7.00 -14.92 -5.87
CA SER A 115 6.28 -15.29 -7.10
C SER A 115 5.03 -16.14 -6.85
N LEU A 116 5.04 -17.01 -5.84
CA LEU A 116 3.86 -17.81 -5.47
C LEU A 116 2.73 -16.93 -4.93
N PHE A 117 3.04 -15.93 -4.13
CA PHE A 117 2.06 -14.96 -3.66
C PHE A 117 1.45 -14.17 -4.83
N ILE A 118 2.28 -13.69 -5.75
CA ILE A 118 1.82 -12.96 -6.95
C ILE A 118 0.86 -13.85 -7.75
N ARG A 119 1.23 -15.11 -8.00
CA ARG A 119 0.39 -16.05 -8.75
C ARG A 119 -0.96 -16.28 -8.07
N GLN A 120 -0.96 -16.53 -6.76
CA GLN A 120 -2.20 -16.71 -5.98
C GLN A 120 -3.07 -15.44 -5.98
N SER A 121 -2.45 -14.28 -5.86
CA SER A 121 -3.15 -12.98 -5.92
C SER A 121 -3.90 -12.82 -7.26
N ILE A 122 -3.23 -13.13 -8.37
CA ILE A 122 -3.83 -13.07 -9.71
C ILE A 122 -5.00 -14.06 -9.82
N ASP A 123 -4.78 -15.32 -9.46
CA ASP A 123 -5.79 -16.38 -9.60
C ASP A 123 -7.06 -16.09 -8.79
N LEU A 124 -6.90 -15.53 -7.60
CA LEU A 124 -8.01 -15.30 -6.69
C LEU A 124 -8.75 -13.97 -6.93
N PHE A 125 -8.02 -12.90 -7.29
CA PHE A 125 -8.58 -11.56 -7.19
C PHE A 125 -8.58 -10.75 -8.49
N HIS A 126 -7.95 -11.23 -9.58
CA HIS A 126 -7.87 -10.49 -10.84
C HIS A 126 -9.26 -10.08 -11.36
N LYS A 127 -10.21 -11.03 -11.38
CA LYS A 127 -11.57 -10.72 -11.87
C LYS A 127 -12.25 -9.66 -11.02
N GLN A 128 -12.20 -9.79 -9.70
CA GLN A 128 -12.81 -8.83 -8.78
C GLN A 128 -12.18 -7.44 -8.92
N ALA A 129 -10.84 -7.36 -9.00
CA ALA A 129 -10.14 -6.11 -9.19
C ALA A 129 -10.52 -5.44 -10.53
N ALA A 130 -10.63 -6.21 -11.62
CA ALA A 130 -11.09 -5.70 -12.90
C ALA A 130 -12.53 -5.17 -12.85
N ASP A 131 -13.43 -5.87 -12.19
CA ASP A 131 -14.85 -5.49 -12.05
C ASP A 131 -15.01 -4.20 -11.21
N THR A 132 -14.17 -3.98 -10.21
CA THR A 132 -14.21 -2.77 -9.34
C THR A 132 -13.34 -1.63 -9.83
N GLY A 133 -12.44 -1.89 -10.78
CA GLY A 133 -11.45 -0.92 -11.28
C GLY A 133 -10.20 -0.78 -10.42
N ALA A 134 -9.99 -1.66 -9.42
CA ALA A 134 -8.77 -1.68 -8.61
C ALA A 134 -7.56 -2.13 -9.43
N ARG A 135 -6.44 -1.42 -9.28
CA ARG A 135 -5.15 -1.80 -9.88
C ARG A 135 -4.27 -2.47 -8.82
N ILE A 136 -3.99 -3.75 -8.99
CA ILE A 136 -3.14 -4.52 -8.07
C ILE A 136 -1.76 -4.64 -8.72
N VAL A 137 -0.76 -3.94 -8.16
CA VAL A 137 0.60 -3.88 -8.70
C VAL A 137 1.59 -4.44 -7.68
N HIS A 138 2.19 -5.57 -8.04
CA HIS A 138 3.20 -6.24 -7.23
C HIS A 138 4.61 -5.79 -7.63
N SER A 139 5.59 -6.07 -6.76
CA SER A 139 7.02 -5.91 -7.06
C SER A 139 7.45 -4.47 -7.38
N CYS A 140 6.89 -3.47 -6.69
CA CYS A 140 7.23 -2.05 -6.85
C CYS A 140 8.50 -1.64 -6.08
N GLY A 141 9.24 -2.60 -5.51
CA GLY A 141 10.45 -2.33 -4.75
C GLY A 141 11.71 -2.23 -5.61
N PHE A 142 12.80 -1.80 -4.97
CA PHE A 142 14.12 -1.64 -5.61
C PHE A 142 14.65 -2.94 -6.23
N ASP A 143 14.32 -4.10 -5.66
CA ASP A 143 14.77 -5.39 -6.18
C ASP A 143 14.23 -5.69 -7.60
N SER A 144 13.10 -5.12 -7.97
CA SER A 144 12.39 -5.40 -9.22
C SER A 144 12.40 -4.24 -10.19
N ILE A 145 12.11 -3.03 -9.74
CA ILE A 145 11.90 -1.85 -10.61
C ILE A 145 13.12 -1.50 -11.48
N PRO A 146 14.39 -1.47 -10.99
CA PRO A 146 15.53 -1.17 -11.85
C PRO A 146 15.70 -2.19 -12.97
N SER A 147 15.47 -3.48 -12.69
CA SER A 147 15.56 -4.55 -13.70
C SER A 147 14.48 -4.40 -14.77
N ASP A 148 13.23 -4.19 -14.35
CA ASP A 148 12.08 -4.00 -15.24
C ASP A 148 12.26 -2.77 -16.15
N LEU A 149 12.61 -1.63 -15.56
CA LEU A 149 12.83 -0.39 -16.31
C LEU A 149 14.05 -0.48 -17.24
N THR A 150 15.09 -1.23 -16.87
CA THR A 150 16.24 -1.45 -17.75
C THR A 150 15.85 -2.24 -18.98
N VAL A 151 15.08 -3.31 -18.83
CA VAL A 151 14.56 -4.09 -19.96
C VAL A 151 13.67 -3.22 -20.85
N TYR A 152 12.80 -2.41 -20.26
CA TYR A 152 11.95 -1.49 -21.01
C TYR A 152 12.79 -0.44 -21.78
N ALA A 153 13.81 0.12 -21.16
CA ALA A 153 14.69 1.09 -21.82
C ALA A 153 15.44 0.47 -23.01
N LEU A 154 15.95 -0.76 -22.85
CA LEU A 154 16.61 -1.50 -23.94
C LEU A 154 15.63 -1.83 -25.08
N TYR A 155 14.39 -2.16 -24.77
CA TYR A 155 13.36 -2.39 -25.79
C TYR A 155 13.03 -1.13 -26.62
N LYS A 156 13.17 0.07 -26.02
CA LYS A 156 12.92 1.35 -26.67
C LYS A 156 14.09 1.90 -27.48
N ALA A 157 15.32 1.42 -27.23
CA ALA A 157 16.54 1.83 -27.92
C ALA A 157 16.68 1.19 -29.28
#